data_d5110d6e3097a6c4d0b6725df9243052
#
_entry.id   d5110d6e3097a6c4d0b6725df9243052
#
_cell.length_a   1.000
_cell.length_b   1.000
_cell.length_c   1.000
_cell.angle_alpha   90.00
_cell.angle_beta   90.00
_cell.angle_gamma   90.00
#
_symmetry.space_group_name_H-M   'P 1'
#
loop_
_entity.id
_entity.type
_entity.pdbx_description
1 polymer ?
#
loop_
_entity_poly.entity_id
_entity_poly.type
_entity_poly.pdbx_seq_one_letter_code
_entity_poly.pdbx_strand_id
1 'polypeptide(L)'
;MLDDFFVRAILAGVGLALTTGPLGCFIIWRRMAYFGDTIAHSALLGVALSLLFELNLTLAVFAVAALVSVVLLFLQKRQALSADALLGILSHATLAIGLVMVAFMSWVRIDLIAFLFGDILAVSTTDIALIWGGGLFVLVAMAWLWRPLLAATVNAELAEAEGLKPERARLFFMLLMAVVIAIAMKIVGIMLITSLLIIPAAAARRFSATPEMMAVLASVIGAVAVVGGLFGSLTYDTPSGPSIVVAALILFMLSLLPIRRHRAVMQGQGS
;
A
#
# COMPACT_ATOMS: atom_id res chain seq x y z
N MET A 1 -12.71 -2.25 -26.08
CA MET A 1 -11.75 -1.57 -25.19
C MET A 1 -11.31 -2.46 -24.00
N LEU A 2 -12.22 -3.16 -23.32
CA LEU A 2 -11.83 -4.09 -22.22
C LEU A 2 -11.30 -5.45 -22.73
N ASP A 3 -11.29 -5.69 -24.02
CA ASP A 3 -10.70 -6.90 -24.61
C ASP A 3 -9.17 -6.81 -24.74
N ASP A 4 -8.63 -5.60 -24.68
CA ASP A 4 -7.19 -5.34 -24.71
C ASP A 4 -6.59 -5.52 -23.31
N PHE A 5 -5.64 -6.46 -23.19
CA PHE A 5 -4.94 -6.78 -21.95
C PHE A 5 -4.17 -5.58 -21.37
N PHE A 6 -3.62 -4.73 -22.24
CA PHE A 6 -2.85 -3.56 -21.84
C PHE A 6 -3.75 -2.48 -21.22
N VAL A 7 -4.94 -2.26 -21.81
CA VAL A 7 -5.95 -1.34 -21.24
C VAL A 7 -6.43 -1.85 -19.89
N ARG A 8 -6.62 -3.17 -19.74
CA ARG A 8 -6.99 -3.77 -18.43
C ARG A 8 -5.90 -3.57 -17.39
N ALA A 9 -4.65 -3.76 -17.76
CA ALA A 9 -3.51 -3.52 -16.86
C ALA A 9 -3.45 -2.05 -16.39
N ILE A 10 -3.63 -1.08 -17.30
CA ILE A 10 -3.69 0.34 -16.95
C ILE A 10 -4.85 0.62 -15.99
N LEU A 11 -6.06 0.13 -16.28
CA LEU A 11 -7.23 0.35 -15.43
C LEU A 11 -7.03 -0.25 -14.03
N ALA A 12 -6.49 -1.46 -13.94
CA ALA A 12 -6.20 -2.11 -12.69
C ALA A 12 -5.15 -1.34 -11.87
N GLY A 13 -4.02 -1.00 -12.50
CA GLY A 13 -2.93 -0.29 -11.83
C GLY A 13 -3.31 1.14 -11.41
N VAL A 14 -4.06 1.87 -12.23
CA VAL A 14 -4.58 3.20 -11.88
C VAL A 14 -5.58 3.10 -10.72
N GLY A 15 -6.51 2.15 -10.75
CA GLY A 15 -7.44 1.92 -9.64
C GLY A 15 -6.73 1.63 -8.32
N LEU A 16 -5.66 0.83 -8.36
CA LEU A 16 -4.80 0.58 -7.19
C LEU A 16 -4.06 1.86 -6.76
N ALA A 17 -3.48 2.62 -7.68
CA ALA A 17 -2.76 3.85 -7.36
C ALA A 17 -3.65 4.90 -6.69
N LEU A 18 -4.91 5.04 -7.16
CA LEU A 18 -5.89 5.93 -6.55
C LEU A 18 -6.23 5.52 -5.11
N THR A 19 -6.31 4.22 -4.85
CA THR A 19 -6.60 3.68 -3.52
C THR A 19 -5.40 3.74 -2.59
N THR A 20 -4.20 3.42 -3.09
CA THR A 20 -2.97 3.38 -2.30
C THR A 20 -2.42 4.75 -1.95
N GLY A 21 -2.69 5.79 -2.75
CA GLY A 21 -2.21 7.15 -2.51
C GLY A 21 -2.59 7.70 -1.13
N PRO A 22 -3.88 7.81 -0.78
CA PRO A 22 -4.32 8.26 0.53
C PRO A 22 -3.85 7.38 1.69
N LEU A 23 -3.84 6.06 1.50
CA LEU A 23 -3.35 5.10 2.50
C LEU A 23 -1.84 5.29 2.74
N GLY A 24 -1.07 5.45 1.68
CA GLY A 24 0.38 5.69 1.74
C GLY A 24 0.75 6.97 2.49
N CYS A 25 -0.07 8.03 2.38
CA CYS A 25 0.15 9.26 3.15
C CYS A 25 0.14 8.98 4.67
N PHE A 26 -0.81 8.21 5.17
CA PHE A 26 -0.84 7.83 6.58
C PHE A 26 0.33 6.93 6.98
N ILE A 27 0.78 6.04 6.10
CA ILE A 27 2.01 5.24 6.31
C ILE A 27 3.21 6.16 6.53
N ILE A 28 3.39 7.16 5.67
CA ILE A 28 4.51 8.11 5.75
C ILE A 28 4.42 8.98 7.01
N TRP A 29 3.24 9.54 7.33
CA TRP A 29 3.07 10.39 8.51
C TRP A 29 3.30 9.64 9.82
N ARG A 30 2.87 8.37 9.87
CA ARG A 30 3.01 7.52 11.07
C ARG A 30 4.34 6.77 11.16
N ARG A 31 5.23 6.97 10.19
CA ARG A 31 6.52 6.30 10.10
C ARG A 31 6.40 4.77 10.15
N MET A 32 5.41 4.23 9.47
CA MET A 32 5.11 2.79 9.42
C MET A 32 5.42 2.20 8.05
N ALA A 33 6.56 2.58 7.44
CA ALA A 33 6.92 2.16 6.09
C ALA A 33 6.97 0.63 5.92
N TYR A 34 7.42 -0.09 6.93
CA TYR A 34 7.44 -1.56 6.93
C TYR A 34 6.07 -2.22 7.11
N PHE A 35 5.01 -1.47 7.42
CA PHE A 35 3.69 -2.07 7.66
C PHE A 35 3.14 -2.76 6.41
N GLY A 36 3.22 -2.11 5.24
CA GLY A 36 2.81 -2.70 3.96
C GLY A 36 3.55 -4.00 3.66
N ASP A 37 4.88 -3.99 3.87
CA ASP A 37 5.74 -5.15 3.68
C ASP A 37 5.42 -6.28 4.67
N THR A 38 5.19 -5.96 5.94
CA THR A 38 4.78 -6.93 6.97
C THR A 38 3.49 -7.66 6.59
N ILE A 39 2.46 -6.91 6.17
CA ILE A 39 1.18 -7.49 5.76
C ILE A 39 1.35 -8.30 4.47
N ALA A 40 2.15 -7.82 3.53
CA ALA A 40 2.43 -8.50 2.28
C ALA A 40 3.19 -9.82 2.50
N HIS A 41 4.19 -9.86 3.37
CA HIS A 41 4.85 -11.11 3.75
C HIS A 41 3.94 -12.07 4.53
N SER A 42 3.07 -11.53 5.39
CA SER A 42 2.07 -12.35 6.09
C SER A 42 1.06 -13.01 5.13
N ALA A 43 0.89 -12.43 3.96
CA ALA A 43 0.03 -12.99 2.92
C ALA A 43 0.51 -14.38 2.45
N LEU A 44 1.82 -14.67 2.44
CA LEU A 44 2.32 -16.01 2.13
C LEU A 44 1.81 -17.06 3.15
N LEU A 45 1.75 -16.71 4.43
CA LEU A 45 1.12 -17.55 5.45
C LEU A 45 -0.38 -17.75 5.14
N GLY A 46 -1.06 -16.69 4.69
CA GLY A 46 -2.45 -16.77 4.24
C GLY A 46 -2.63 -17.72 3.06
N VAL A 47 -1.72 -17.67 2.08
CA VAL A 47 -1.69 -18.60 0.94
C VAL A 47 -1.48 -20.03 1.42
N ALA A 48 -0.51 -20.27 2.30
CA ALA A 48 -0.25 -21.60 2.86
C ALA A 48 -1.48 -22.18 3.57
N LEU A 49 -2.15 -21.35 4.38
CA LEU A 49 -3.38 -21.76 5.07
C LEU A 49 -4.54 -22.01 4.09
N SER A 50 -4.68 -21.21 3.03
CA SER A 50 -5.71 -21.41 2.02
C SER A 50 -5.56 -22.76 1.31
N LEU A 51 -4.33 -23.15 1.01
CA LEU A 51 -4.01 -24.45 0.38
C LEU A 51 -4.20 -25.61 1.36
N LEU A 52 -3.84 -25.43 2.62
CA LEU A 52 -3.97 -26.48 3.63
C LEU A 52 -5.44 -26.81 3.96
N PHE A 53 -6.29 -25.79 4.04
CA PHE A 53 -7.68 -25.91 4.46
C PHE A 53 -8.68 -25.77 3.30
N GLU A 54 -8.21 -25.72 2.06
CA GLU A 54 -9.02 -25.53 0.84
C GLU A 54 -9.94 -24.28 0.92
N LEU A 55 -9.44 -23.22 1.55
CA LEU A 55 -10.18 -21.97 1.74
C LEU A 55 -10.04 -21.03 0.52
N ASN A 56 -10.97 -20.08 0.43
CA ASN A 56 -10.81 -19.00 -0.54
C ASN A 56 -9.54 -18.19 -0.26
N LEU A 57 -8.67 -18.08 -1.27
CA LEU A 57 -7.36 -17.43 -1.16
C LEU A 57 -7.43 -16.00 -0.60
N THR A 58 -8.31 -15.17 -1.16
CA THR A 58 -8.46 -13.77 -0.74
C THR A 58 -8.92 -13.65 0.72
N LEU A 59 -9.86 -14.52 1.13
CA LEU A 59 -10.33 -14.53 2.52
C LEU A 59 -9.27 -15.01 3.50
N ALA A 60 -8.49 -16.03 3.15
CA ALA A 60 -7.41 -16.54 4.00
C ALA A 60 -6.30 -15.49 4.17
N VAL A 61 -5.88 -14.84 3.08
CA VAL A 61 -4.90 -13.76 3.11
C VAL A 61 -5.42 -12.58 3.95
N PHE A 62 -6.66 -12.15 3.74
CA PHE A 62 -7.27 -11.10 4.55
C PHE A 62 -7.33 -11.47 6.04
N ALA A 63 -7.73 -12.70 6.37
CA ALA A 63 -7.83 -13.14 7.75
C ALA A 63 -6.46 -13.11 8.47
N VAL A 64 -5.40 -13.59 7.80
CA VAL A 64 -4.03 -13.54 8.34
C VAL A 64 -3.55 -12.09 8.46
N ALA A 65 -3.76 -11.25 7.46
CA ALA A 65 -3.40 -9.84 7.49
C ALA A 65 -4.12 -9.08 8.62
N ALA A 66 -5.41 -9.37 8.83
CA ALA A 66 -6.20 -8.83 9.94
C ALA A 66 -5.67 -9.31 11.29
N LEU A 67 -5.36 -10.60 11.43
CA LEU A 67 -4.76 -11.17 12.64
C LEU A 67 -3.44 -10.50 12.97
N VAL A 68 -2.53 -10.38 12.01
CA VAL A 68 -1.23 -9.69 12.19
C VAL A 68 -1.43 -8.24 12.60
N SER A 69 -2.40 -7.54 12.02
CA SER A 69 -2.74 -6.16 12.40
C SER A 69 -3.20 -6.05 13.86
N VAL A 70 -4.04 -6.98 14.32
CA VAL A 70 -4.50 -7.04 15.70
C VAL A 70 -3.36 -7.38 16.66
N VAL A 71 -2.52 -8.37 16.32
CA VAL A 71 -1.34 -8.75 17.08
C VAL A 71 -0.38 -7.57 17.21
N LEU A 72 -0.12 -6.86 16.11
CA LEU A 72 0.72 -5.67 16.12
C LEU A 72 0.20 -4.60 17.07
N LEU A 73 -1.10 -4.29 17.04
CA LEU A 73 -1.71 -3.33 17.97
C LEU A 73 -1.55 -3.76 19.43
N PHE A 74 -1.77 -5.04 19.71
CA PHE A 74 -1.61 -5.58 21.07
C PHE A 74 -0.16 -5.47 21.55
N LEU A 75 0.83 -5.82 20.71
CA LEU A 75 2.25 -5.73 21.04
C LEU A 75 2.71 -4.27 21.23
N GLN A 76 2.21 -3.34 20.41
CA GLN A 76 2.53 -1.92 20.54
C GLN A 76 2.04 -1.31 21.85
N LYS A 77 0.93 -1.78 22.41
CA LYS A 77 0.44 -1.34 23.74
C LYS A 77 1.40 -1.73 24.88
N ARG A 78 2.18 -2.78 24.72
CA ARG A 78 3.15 -3.22 25.73
C ARG A 78 4.41 -2.34 25.77
N GLN A 79 4.59 -1.42 24.84
CA GLN A 79 5.71 -0.46 24.73
C GLN A 79 7.12 -1.06 24.90
N ALA A 80 7.27 -2.37 24.70
CA ALA A 80 8.54 -3.08 24.90
C ALA A 80 9.54 -2.82 23.77
N LEU A 81 9.05 -2.55 22.54
CA LEU A 81 9.87 -2.39 21.34
C LEU A 81 9.31 -1.26 20.46
N SER A 82 10.17 -0.71 19.58
CA SER A 82 9.73 0.24 18.56
C SER A 82 8.75 -0.40 17.57
N ALA A 83 7.90 0.42 16.94
CA ALA A 83 6.96 -0.06 15.94
C ALA A 83 7.67 -0.79 14.78
N ASP A 84 8.81 -0.27 14.33
CA ASP A 84 9.60 -0.87 13.24
C ASP A 84 10.19 -2.23 13.64
N ALA A 85 10.65 -2.38 14.89
CA ALA A 85 11.15 -3.67 15.38
C ALA A 85 10.03 -4.73 15.41
N LEU A 86 8.84 -4.36 15.90
CA LEU A 86 7.67 -5.24 15.92
C LEU A 86 7.23 -5.62 14.50
N LEU A 87 7.22 -4.68 13.57
CA LEU A 87 6.90 -4.92 12.17
C LEU A 87 7.91 -5.88 11.54
N GLY A 88 9.22 -5.69 11.77
CA GLY A 88 10.26 -6.59 11.28
C GLY A 88 10.11 -8.00 11.82
N ILE A 89 9.87 -8.15 13.13
CA ILE A 89 9.65 -9.47 13.77
C ILE A 89 8.43 -10.17 13.15
N LEU A 90 7.30 -9.47 13.04
CA LEU A 90 6.08 -10.06 12.48
C LEU A 90 6.25 -10.41 11.01
N SER A 91 6.90 -9.56 10.21
CA SER A 91 7.20 -9.80 8.80
C SER A 91 7.99 -11.09 8.61
N HIS A 92 9.14 -11.20 9.26
CA HIS A 92 10.00 -12.36 9.11
C HIS A 92 9.41 -13.63 9.75
N ALA A 93 8.72 -13.51 10.88
CA ALA A 93 8.08 -14.67 11.52
C ALA A 93 6.95 -15.24 10.65
N THR A 94 6.05 -14.41 10.14
CA THR A 94 4.93 -14.87 9.29
C THR A 94 5.43 -15.44 7.97
N LEU A 95 6.44 -14.81 7.34
CA LEU A 95 7.09 -15.33 6.14
C LEU A 95 7.71 -16.70 6.40
N ALA A 96 8.50 -16.84 7.47
CA ALA A 96 9.16 -18.09 7.82
C ALA A 96 8.15 -19.21 8.10
N ILE A 97 7.10 -18.93 8.89
CA ILE A 97 6.03 -19.89 9.16
C ILE A 97 5.34 -20.31 7.86
N GLY A 98 5.00 -19.35 6.99
CA GLY A 98 4.39 -19.63 5.69
C GLY A 98 5.27 -20.53 4.82
N LEU A 99 6.57 -20.25 4.71
CA LEU A 99 7.52 -21.06 3.94
C LEU A 99 7.66 -22.47 4.53
N VAL A 100 7.76 -22.60 5.84
CA VAL A 100 7.84 -23.92 6.51
C VAL A 100 6.56 -24.73 6.26
N MET A 101 5.39 -24.10 6.35
CA MET A 101 4.12 -24.79 6.03
C MET A 101 4.08 -25.28 4.61
N VAL A 102 4.46 -24.45 3.64
CA VAL A 102 4.54 -24.83 2.23
C VAL A 102 5.54 -25.96 2.00
N ALA A 103 6.69 -25.95 2.69
CA ALA A 103 7.70 -27.00 2.57
C ALA A 103 7.19 -28.39 3.01
N PHE A 104 6.23 -28.47 3.92
CA PHE A 104 5.56 -29.72 4.30
C PHE A 104 4.54 -30.21 3.25
N MET A 105 4.13 -29.36 2.30
CA MET A 105 3.17 -29.67 1.26
C MET A 105 3.89 -30.13 -0.02
N SER A 106 4.37 -31.38 -0.08
CA SER A 106 5.13 -31.92 -1.21
C SER A 106 4.36 -31.93 -2.54
N TRP A 107 3.04 -31.82 -2.51
CA TRP A 107 2.16 -31.73 -3.69
C TRP A 107 1.95 -30.32 -4.22
N VAL A 108 2.40 -29.29 -3.50
CA VAL A 108 2.23 -27.88 -3.86
C VAL A 108 3.56 -27.33 -4.41
N ARG A 109 3.53 -26.78 -5.62
CA ARG A 109 4.63 -26.00 -6.17
C ARG A 109 4.19 -24.53 -6.25
N ILE A 110 4.66 -23.72 -5.31
CA ILE A 110 4.43 -22.27 -5.36
C ILE A 110 5.58 -21.63 -6.12
N ASP A 111 5.26 -20.92 -7.18
CA ASP A 111 6.20 -20.02 -7.82
C ASP A 111 6.31 -18.74 -6.99
N LEU A 112 7.35 -18.67 -6.14
CA LEU A 112 7.61 -17.52 -5.29
C LEU A 112 7.91 -16.26 -6.11
N ILE A 113 8.46 -16.40 -7.31
CA ILE A 113 8.76 -15.26 -8.18
C ILE A 113 7.45 -14.68 -8.71
N ALA A 114 6.55 -15.52 -9.21
CA ALA A 114 5.22 -15.08 -9.63
C ALA A 114 4.42 -14.43 -8.47
N PHE A 115 4.58 -14.94 -7.25
CA PHE A 115 3.94 -14.38 -6.07
C PHE A 115 4.50 -12.98 -5.69
N LEU A 116 5.81 -12.78 -5.81
CA LEU A 116 6.47 -11.51 -5.49
C LEU A 116 6.17 -10.42 -6.52
N PHE A 117 6.22 -10.76 -7.80
CA PHE A 117 6.11 -9.78 -8.89
C PHE A 117 4.69 -9.64 -9.43
N GLY A 118 3.83 -10.66 -9.23
CA GLY A 118 2.50 -10.71 -9.83
C GLY A 118 2.53 -10.72 -11.36
N ASP A 119 1.37 -10.64 -11.97
CA ASP A 119 1.22 -10.43 -13.41
C ASP A 119 0.06 -9.49 -13.69
N ILE A 120 0.35 -8.19 -13.68
CA ILE A 120 -0.65 -7.16 -13.96
C ILE A 120 -1.20 -7.23 -15.38
N LEU A 121 -0.50 -7.90 -16.33
CA LEU A 121 -0.97 -8.07 -17.69
C LEU A 121 -2.00 -9.18 -17.83
N ALA A 122 -2.03 -10.13 -16.87
CA ALA A 122 -3.02 -11.22 -16.83
C ALA A 122 -4.35 -10.85 -16.15
N VAL A 123 -4.57 -9.57 -15.85
CA VAL A 123 -5.77 -9.07 -15.15
C VAL A 123 -7.03 -9.36 -15.95
N SER A 124 -8.02 -10.00 -15.29
CA SER A 124 -9.34 -10.24 -15.82
C SER A 124 -10.30 -9.05 -15.59
N THR A 125 -11.42 -9.03 -16.29
CA THR A 125 -12.47 -8.02 -16.07
C THR A 125 -13.08 -8.10 -14.67
N THR A 126 -13.14 -9.31 -14.10
CA THR A 126 -13.60 -9.53 -12.72
C THR A 126 -12.63 -8.93 -11.71
N ASP A 127 -11.33 -9.06 -11.94
CA ASP A 127 -10.31 -8.45 -11.09
C ASP A 127 -10.38 -6.92 -11.13
N ILE A 128 -10.64 -6.33 -12.30
CA ILE A 128 -10.88 -4.88 -12.43
C ILE A 128 -12.09 -4.46 -11.58
N ALA A 129 -13.20 -5.17 -11.67
CA ALA A 129 -14.39 -4.87 -10.88
C ALA A 129 -14.11 -4.98 -9.37
N LEU A 130 -13.31 -5.97 -8.95
CA LEU A 130 -12.88 -6.14 -7.57
C LEU A 130 -11.97 -5.00 -7.08
N ILE A 131 -11.00 -4.57 -7.91
CA ILE A 131 -10.11 -3.44 -7.60
C ILE A 131 -10.90 -2.15 -7.44
N TRP A 132 -11.76 -1.83 -8.41
CA TRP A 132 -12.52 -0.58 -8.38
C TRP A 132 -13.60 -0.59 -7.30
N GLY A 133 -14.32 -1.70 -7.12
CA GLY A 133 -15.32 -1.85 -6.06
C GLY A 133 -14.70 -1.84 -4.67
N GLY A 134 -13.65 -2.64 -4.46
CA GLY A 134 -12.89 -2.67 -3.21
C GLY A 134 -12.17 -1.34 -2.94
N GLY A 135 -11.57 -0.74 -3.98
CA GLY A 135 -10.92 0.56 -3.89
C GLY A 135 -11.90 1.68 -3.51
N LEU A 136 -13.07 1.72 -4.12
CA LEU A 136 -14.13 2.67 -3.77
C LEU A 136 -14.57 2.50 -2.30
N PHE A 137 -14.81 1.26 -1.88
CA PHE A 137 -15.13 0.96 -0.48
C PHE A 137 -14.05 1.49 0.47
N VAL A 138 -12.77 1.23 0.17
CA VAL A 138 -11.64 1.69 0.98
C VAL A 138 -11.55 3.22 1.00
N LEU A 139 -11.73 3.90 -0.14
CA LEU A 139 -11.70 5.36 -0.21
C LEU A 139 -12.84 6.01 0.56
N VAL A 140 -14.05 5.46 0.49
CA VAL A 140 -15.21 5.93 1.27
C VAL A 140 -14.97 5.73 2.77
N ALA A 141 -14.48 4.55 3.17
CA ALA A 141 -14.13 4.27 4.56
C ALA A 141 -13.00 5.19 5.07
N MET A 142 -11.99 5.44 4.22
CA MET A 142 -10.91 6.40 4.53
C MET A 142 -11.43 7.83 4.68
N ALA A 143 -12.34 8.27 3.83
CA ALA A 143 -12.95 9.60 3.95
C ALA A 143 -13.71 9.77 5.28
N TRP A 144 -14.41 8.72 5.71
CA TRP A 144 -15.10 8.71 7.01
C TRP A 144 -14.11 8.69 8.18
N LEU A 145 -13.02 7.94 8.08
CA LEU A 145 -11.97 7.83 9.09
C LEU A 145 -10.96 8.99 9.04
N TRP A 146 -11.04 9.89 8.05
CA TRP A 146 -10.00 10.89 7.77
C TRP A 146 -9.68 11.76 8.98
N ARG A 147 -10.72 12.39 9.56
CA ARG A 147 -10.55 13.28 10.73
C ARG A 147 -9.99 12.54 11.95
N PRO A 148 -10.58 11.42 12.44
CA PRO A 148 -10.03 10.70 13.58
C PRO A 148 -8.63 10.14 13.33
N LEU A 149 -8.30 9.73 12.10
CA LEU A 149 -6.94 9.27 11.76
C LEU A 149 -5.93 10.42 11.78
N LEU A 150 -6.26 11.59 11.23
CA LEU A 150 -5.40 12.76 11.27
C LEU A 150 -5.16 13.21 12.72
N ALA A 151 -6.21 13.36 13.51
CA ALA A 151 -6.11 13.73 14.93
C ALA A 151 -5.21 12.73 15.70
N ALA A 152 -5.44 11.43 15.50
CA ALA A 152 -4.61 10.37 16.11
C ALA A 152 -3.15 10.36 15.62
N THR A 153 -2.88 10.92 14.45
CA THR A 153 -1.53 11.01 13.88
C THR A 153 -0.77 12.21 14.42
N VAL A 154 -1.47 13.30 14.71
CA VAL A 154 -0.87 14.52 15.30
C VAL A 154 -0.61 14.32 16.79
N ASN A 155 -1.64 13.96 17.57
CA ASN A 155 -1.52 13.67 18.99
C ASN A 155 -2.68 12.76 19.45
N ALA A 156 -2.38 11.54 19.85
CA ALA A 156 -3.39 10.56 20.23
C ALA A 156 -4.09 10.93 21.55
N GLU A 157 -3.37 11.51 22.52
CA GLU A 157 -3.93 11.92 23.81
C GLU A 157 -4.92 13.08 23.65
N LEU A 158 -4.56 14.05 22.81
CA LEU A 158 -5.45 15.16 22.49
C LEU A 158 -6.71 14.69 21.75
N ALA A 159 -6.55 13.76 20.81
CA ALA A 159 -7.69 13.17 20.09
C ALA A 159 -8.64 12.43 21.05
N GLU A 160 -8.12 11.75 22.09
CA GLU A 160 -8.94 11.13 23.13
C GLU A 160 -9.65 12.17 23.99
N ALA A 161 -8.98 13.26 24.35
CA ALA A 161 -9.59 14.36 25.11
C ALA A 161 -10.73 15.03 24.35
N GLU A 162 -10.68 15.07 23.02
CA GLU A 162 -11.76 15.53 22.14
C GLU A 162 -12.87 14.47 21.93
N GLY A 163 -12.81 13.32 22.61
CA GLY A 163 -13.81 12.25 22.52
C GLY A 163 -13.66 11.34 21.29
N LEU A 164 -12.59 11.49 20.51
CA LEU A 164 -12.26 10.58 19.42
C LEU A 164 -11.70 9.27 19.97
N LYS A 165 -11.75 8.21 19.16
CA LYS A 165 -11.24 6.88 19.51
C LYS A 165 -10.04 6.52 18.64
N PRO A 166 -8.82 7.06 18.90
CA PRO A 166 -7.65 6.93 18.04
C PRO A 166 -7.24 5.47 17.82
N GLU A 167 -7.36 4.60 18.84
CA GLU A 167 -7.06 3.19 18.70
C GLU A 167 -7.98 2.47 17.70
N ARG A 168 -9.29 2.77 17.76
CA ARG A 168 -10.25 2.20 16.80
C ARG A 168 -9.98 2.68 15.38
N ALA A 169 -9.73 3.98 15.21
CA ALA A 169 -9.38 4.54 13.92
C ALA A 169 -8.13 3.85 13.34
N ARG A 170 -7.12 3.61 14.18
CA ARG A 170 -5.90 2.89 13.83
C ARG A 170 -6.18 1.44 13.42
N LEU A 171 -6.99 0.72 14.17
CA LEU A 171 -7.38 -0.65 13.83
C LEU A 171 -8.09 -0.69 12.47
N PHE A 172 -9.09 0.17 12.26
CA PHE A 172 -9.80 0.24 11.00
C PHE A 172 -8.88 0.58 9.83
N PHE A 173 -7.94 1.51 10.00
CA PHE A 173 -6.92 1.81 8.99
C PHE A 173 -6.09 0.57 8.62
N MET A 174 -5.61 -0.18 9.63
CA MET A 174 -4.84 -1.40 9.39
C MET A 174 -5.67 -2.48 8.67
N LEU A 175 -6.96 -2.60 9.01
CA LEU A 175 -7.87 -3.53 8.33
C LEU A 175 -8.14 -3.10 6.87
N LEU A 176 -8.29 -1.80 6.60
CA LEU A 176 -8.40 -1.30 5.23
C LEU A 176 -7.14 -1.60 4.41
N MET A 177 -5.96 -1.46 5.01
CA MET A 177 -4.70 -1.86 4.39
C MET A 177 -4.68 -3.36 4.08
N ALA A 178 -5.14 -4.21 5.02
CA ALA A 178 -5.24 -5.65 4.80
C ALA A 178 -6.17 -6.00 3.63
N VAL A 179 -7.31 -5.30 3.49
CA VAL A 179 -8.23 -5.45 2.36
C VAL A 179 -7.53 -5.12 1.04
N VAL A 180 -6.86 -3.96 0.97
CA VAL A 180 -6.19 -3.53 -0.26
C VAL A 180 -5.08 -4.51 -0.65
N ILE A 181 -4.26 -4.95 0.31
CA ILE A 181 -3.18 -5.89 0.04
C ILE A 181 -3.75 -7.25 -0.38
N ALA A 182 -4.81 -7.75 0.27
CA ALA A 182 -5.42 -9.03 -0.09
C ALA A 182 -6.01 -9.03 -1.51
N ILE A 183 -6.58 -7.92 -1.96
CA ILE A 183 -7.10 -7.77 -3.32
C ILE A 183 -5.93 -7.62 -4.32
N ALA A 184 -4.98 -6.74 -4.02
CA ALA A 184 -3.94 -6.36 -4.96
C ALA A 184 -2.86 -7.44 -5.15
N MET A 185 -2.55 -8.18 -4.09
CA MET A 185 -1.45 -9.13 -4.09
C MET A 185 -1.58 -10.20 -5.20
N LYS A 186 -2.79 -10.73 -5.40
CA LYS A 186 -3.07 -11.72 -6.44
C LYS A 186 -2.80 -11.19 -7.85
N ILE A 187 -2.95 -9.88 -8.04
CA ILE A 187 -2.99 -9.23 -9.34
C ILE A 187 -1.64 -8.61 -9.69
N VAL A 188 -1.08 -7.83 -8.76
CA VAL A 188 0.11 -7.02 -9.03
C VAL A 188 1.34 -7.49 -8.25
N GLY A 189 1.19 -8.49 -7.40
CA GLY A 189 2.26 -9.00 -6.54
C GLY A 189 2.60 -8.09 -5.36
N ILE A 190 3.41 -8.65 -4.46
CA ILE A 190 3.79 -8.00 -3.19
C ILE A 190 4.63 -6.74 -3.45
N MET A 191 5.62 -6.84 -4.33
CA MET A 191 6.60 -5.78 -4.56
C MET A 191 5.95 -4.50 -5.10
N LEU A 192 5.01 -4.65 -6.04
CA LEU A 192 4.38 -3.49 -6.66
C LEU A 192 3.43 -2.79 -5.68
N ILE A 193 2.61 -3.55 -4.91
CA ILE A 193 1.65 -2.93 -3.98
C ILE A 193 2.37 -2.15 -2.86
N THR A 194 3.44 -2.70 -2.29
CA THR A 194 4.21 -2.01 -1.24
C THR A 194 4.91 -0.77 -1.77
N SER A 195 5.41 -0.82 -2.99
CA SER A 195 6.04 0.32 -3.66
C SER A 195 5.04 1.43 -3.97
N LEU A 196 3.84 1.12 -4.47
CA LEU A 196 2.77 2.09 -4.74
C LEU A 196 2.23 2.75 -3.47
N LEU A 197 2.30 2.06 -2.32
CA LEU A 197 1.92 2.63 -1.03
C LEU A 197 2.94 3.67 -0.53
N ILE A 198 4.23 3.47 -0.77
CA ILE A 198 5.28 4.27 -0.15
C ILE A 198 5.80 5.35 -1.09
N ILE A 199 6.23 4.98 -2.29
CA ILE A 199 7.00 5.89 -3.16
C ILE A 199 6.18 7.09 -3.63
N PRO A 200 4.93 6.95 -4.15
CA PRO A 200 4.15 8.10 -4.57
C PRO A 200 3.80 9.05 -3.42
N ALA A 201 3.49 8.51 -2.23
CA ALA A 201 3.20 9.31 -1.05
C ALA A 201 4.45 10.08 -0.56
N ALA A 202 5.63 9.45 -0.60
CA ALA A 202 6.90 10.11 -0.27
C ALA A 202 7.22 11.24 -1.26
N ALA A 203 6.99 11.02 -2.56
CA ALA A 203 7.16 12.05 -3.59
C ALA A 203 6.18 13.23 -3.41
N ALA A 204 4.92 12.94 -3.11
CA ALA A 204 3.87 13.94 -2.93
C ALA A 204 4.13 14.84 -1.72
N ARG A 205 4.76 14.32 -0.66
CA ARG A 205 4.96 15.05 0.61
C ARG A 205 5.62 16.42 0.44
N ARG A 206 6.55 16.54 -0.52
CA ARG A 206 7.32 17.77 -0.72
C ARG A 206 6.48 18.91 -1.35
N PHE A 207 5.49 18.54 -2.16
CA PHE A 207 4.68 19.49 -2.91
C PHE A 207 3.37 19.84 -2.21
N SER A 208 3.04 19.14 -1.13
CA SER A 208 1.77 19.27 -0.44
C SER A 208 1.86 20.26 0.72
N ALA A 209 0.88 21.18 0.76
CA ALA A 209 0.69 22.10 1.88
C ALA A 209 -0.36 21.56 2.89
N THR A 210 -1.28 20.71 2.43
CA THR A 210 -2.34 20.11 3.25
C THR A 210 -2.33 18.58 3.12
N PRO A 211 -2.88 17.86 4.12
CA PRO A 211 -3.01 16.41 4.07
C PRO A 211 -3.81 15.91 2.84
N GLU A 212 -4.91 16.60 2.51
CA GLU A 212 -5.76 16.26 1.37
C GLU A 212 -5.02 16.43 0.05
N MET A 213 -4.27 17.53 -0.09
CA MET A 213 -3.43 17.77 -1.27
C MET A 213 -2.37 16.66 -1.42
N MET A 214 -1.79 16.20 -0.31
CA MET A 214 -0.83 15.10 -0.34
C MET A 214 -1.48 13.81 -0.83
N ALA A 215 -2.69 13.49 -0.37
CA ALA A 215 -3.41 12.29 -0.79
C ALA A 215 -3.72 12.32 -2.29
N VAL A 216 -4.21 13.45 -2.81
CA VAL A 216 -4.50 13.62 -4.25
C VAL A 216 -3.21 13.53 -5.08
N LEU A 217 -2.15 14.24 -4.68
CA LEU A 217 -0.88 14.19 -5.40
C LEU A 217 -0.26 12.79 -5.38
N ALA A 218 -0.33 12.07 -4.26
CA ALA A 218 0.16 10.70 -4.18
C ALA A 218 -0.58 9.78 -5.16
N SER A 219 -1.91 9.91 -5.23
CA SER A 219 -2.73 9.15 -6.19
C SER A 219 -2.36 9.47 -7.64
N VAL A 220 -2.18 10.75 -7.97
CA VAL A 220 -1.79 11.19 -9.32
C VAL A 220 -0.39 10.69 -9.68
N ILE A 221 0.59 10.86 -8.79
CA ILE A 221 1.96 10.38 -9.01
C ILE A 221 1.97 8.85 -9.19
N GLY A 222 1.20 8.12 -8.38
CA GLY A 222 1.04 6.67 -8.51
C GLY A 222 0.44 6.27 -9.86
N ALA A 223 -0.61 6.96 -10.30
CA ALA A 223 -1.25 6.71 -11.60
C ALA A 223 -0.29 6.99 -12.77
N VAL A 224 0.47 8.10 -12.70
CA VAL A 224 1.50 8.43 -13.72
C VAL A 224 2.61 7.38 -13.72
N ALA A 225 3.05 6.89 -12.56
CA ALA A 225 4.05 5.82 -12.45
C ALA A 225 3.56 4.52 -13.09
N VAL A 226 2.29 4.14 -12.85
CA VAL A 226 1.67 2.96 -13.47
C VAL A 226 1.65 3.08 -14.98
N VAL A 227 1.10 4.17 -15.50
CA VAL A 227 1.01 4.39 -16.95
C VAL A 227 2.40 4.43 -17.57
N GLY A 228 3.30 5.26 -17.04
CA GLY A 228 4.66 5.39 -17.55
C GLY A 228 5.46 4.08 -17.47
N GLY A 229 5.32 3.33 -16.37
CA GLY A 229 5.98 2.04 -16.17
C GLY A 229 5.47 0.96 -17.14
N LEU A 230 4.14 0.90 -17.39
CA LEU A 230 3.56 -0.04 -18.35
C LEU A 230 3.98 0.28 -19.79
N PHE A 231 4.00 1.55 -20.18
CA PHE A 231 4.52 1.94 -21.49
C PHE A 231 6.01 1.66 -21.63
N GLY A 232 6.81 1.90 -20.57
CA GLY A 232 8.21 1.53 -20.54
C GLY A 232 8.42 0.01 -20.67
N SER A 233 7.63 -0.77 -19.95
CA SER A 233 7.63 -2.25 -20.05
C SER A 233 7.34 -2.73 -21.47
N LEU A 234 6.34 -2.14 -22.12
CA LEU A 234 5.98 -2.46 -23.49
C LEU A 234 7.08 -2.09 -24.51
N THR A 235 7.76 -0.95 -24.29
CA THR A 235 8.78 -0.44 -25.22
C THR A 235 10.10 -1.19 -25.11
N TYR A 236 10.48 -1.57 -23.89
CA TYR A 236 11.79 -2.18 -23.60
C TYR A 236 11.72 -3.69 -23.29
N ASP A 237 10.55 -4.30 -23.45
CA ASP A 237 10.30 -5.73 -23.17
C ASP A 237 10.78 -6.14 -21.76
N THR A 238 10.42 -5.35 -20.76
CA THR A 238 10.81 -5.53 -19.37
C THR A 238 9.63 -5.99 -18.50
N PRO A 239 9.86 -6.66 -17.34
CA PRO A 239 8.78 -7.06 -16.44
C PRO A 239 7.94 -5.86 -15.98
N SER A 240 6.62 -5.94 -16.12
CA SER A 240 5.70 -4.81 -15.90
C SER A 240 5.71 -4.28 -14.45
N GLY A 241 5.68 -5.17 -13.44
CA GLY A 241 5.72 -4.78 -12.04
C GLY A 241 6.96 -3.96 -11.69
N PRO A 242 8.18 -4.49 -11.88
CA PRO A 242 9.42 -3.74 -11.68
C PRO A 242 9.51 -2.45 -12.47
N SER A 243 9.02 -2.40 -13.70
CA SER A 243 9.03 -1.19 -14.53
C SER A 243 8.18 -0.07 -13.94
N ILE A 244 7.03 -0.38 -13.35
CA ILE A 244 6.20 0.58 -12.62
C ILE A 244 6.94 1.10 -11.38
N VAL A 245 7.62 0.23 -10.64
CA VAL A 245 8.41 0.64 -9.46
C VAL A 245 9.55 1.57 -9.86
N VAL A 246 10.25 1.28 -10.95
CA VAL A 246 11.31 2.15 -11.49
C VAL A 246 10.74 3.51 -11.93
N ALA A 247 9.58 3.52 -12.60
CA ALA A 247 8.92 4.77 -12.97
C ALA A 247 8.54 5.60 -11.72
N ALA A 248 8.00 4.95 -10.68
CA ALA A 248 7.71 5.61 -9.41
C ALA A 248 8.97 6.17 -8.74
N LEU A 249 10.08 5.42 -8.75
CA LEU A 249 11.37 5.85 -8.24
C LEU A 249 11.91 7.07 -9.00
N ILE A 250 11.82 7.08 -10.33
CA ILE A 250 12.21 8.23 -11.16
C ILE A 250 11.41 9.47 -10.77
N LEU A 251 10.08 9.36 -10.64
CA LEU A 251 9.23 10.47 -10.21
C LEU A 251 9.60 10.95 -8.81
N PHE A 252 9.92 10.04 -7.89
CA PHE A 252 10.40 10.39 -6.56
C PHE A 252 11.74 11.14 -6.62
N MET A 253 12.72 10.65 -7.39
CA MET A 253 14.02 11.33 -7.57
C MET A 253 13.86 12.72 -8.18
N LEU A 254 12.99 12.85 -9.20
CA LEU A 254 12.65 14.14 -9.76
C LEU A 254 12.01 15.08 -8.73
N SER A 255 11.22 14.56 -7.81
CA SER A 255 10.62 15.32 -6.72
C SER A 255 11.68 15.90 -5.76
N LEU A 256 12.86 15.31 -5.65
CA LEU A 256 13.95 15.76 -4.78
C LEU A 256 14.76 16.91 -5.39
N LEU A 257 14.67 17.15 -6.69
CA LEU A 257 15.37 18.25 -7.34
C LEU A 257 14.97 19.59 -6.72
N PRO A 258 15.93 20.51 -6.48
CA PRO A 258 15.65 21.81 -5.88
C PRO A 258 14.84 22.69 -6.84
N ILE A 259 13.51 22.70 -6.67
CA ILE A 259 12.70 23.71 -7.33
C ILE A 259 13.02 25.04 -6.64
N ARG A 260 13.75 25.93 -7.32
CA ARG A 260 13.95 27.31 -6.88
C ARG A 260 12.56 27.96 -6.73
N ARG A 261 12.02 27.93 -5.52
CA ARG A 261 10.92 28.85 -5.17
C ARG A 261 11.49 30.24 -5.30
N HIS A 262 11.13 30.96 -6.34
CA HIS A 262 11.28 32.41 -6.40
C HIS A 262 10.51 32.96 -5.18
N ARG A 263 11.20 33.14 -4.05
CA ARG A 263 10.76 34.06 -3.03
C ARG A 263 10.80 35.43 -3.71
N ALA A 264 9.65 35.92 -4.14
CA ALA A 264 9.44 37.33 -4.38
C ALA A 264 9.75 38.01 -3.05
N VAL A 265 10.96 38.53 -2.93
CA VAL A 265 11.36 39.46 -1.89
C VAL A 265 10.51 40.69 -2.14
N MET A 266 9.40 40.83 -1.40
CA MET A 266 8.79 42.12 -1.17
C MET A 266 9.79 42.91 -0.28
N GLN A 267 10.78 43.48 -0.89
CA GLN A 267 11.40 44.68 -0.38
C GLN A 267 10.44 45.83 -0.70
N GLY A 268 9.44 46.01 0.14
CA GLY A 268 8.67 47.23 0.25
C GLY A 268 9.47 48.21 1.11
N GLN A 269 10.17 49.11 0.47
CA GLN A 269 10.16 50.55 0.69
C GLN A 269 9.66 51.00 2.06
N GLY A 270 10.59 51.28 2.95
CA GLY A 270 10.45 52.20 4.05
C GLY A 270 11.28 53.42 3.70
N SER A 271 10.65 54.45 3.28
CA SER A 271 11.13 55.87 3.35
C SER A 271 10.18 56.66 4.22
#